data_c04ad5c76abaf3fff7a4566431035107
#
_entry.id   c04ad5c76abaf3fff7a4566431035107
#
_cell.length_a   1.000
_cell.length_b   1.000
_cell.length_c   1.000
_cell.angle_alpha   90.00
_cell.angle_beta   90.00
_cell.angle_gamma   90.00
#
_symmetry.space_group_name_H-M   'P 1'
#
loop_
_entity.id
_entity.type
_entity.pdbx_description
1 polymer ?
#
loop_
_entity_poly.entity_id
_entity_poly.type
_entity_poly.pdbx_seq_one_letter_code
_entity_poly.pdbx_strand_id
1 'polypeptide(L)'
;MSAYLALVLNNVCRSNHHRIAVMALDHLKAHDNEGWRDVLLKWHPTYLAGSKAPDEEFKDFKNHVCHPEDKFWGGAPAAAREWYKRTVRALAEEDWEHAAWNAGVMTHYLADPCQPFHTGQCEAEGVIHRAMEWSFSKAFPELHLIIEQHVHWPEIKVPEGEDWLEQMVREAAVSSHKYYHPMIDHFHLDLARKKPELGLDQELKDMAARQLAYATMMVAHVMDKAIAESKASAPKVSLAISALTVSLKKPLHVLLKNMDHKEDRKVVTAQYEEYRRTGKVRHTLGDDDKLVRALHAQEVSGIHLSSLDAMWPHEHGTAHGTGAEPRVTKKLKKVKPPKGVKLSKAEQAIAAGEPEAAPAPELKIVPKAEPDSKHPRIRLKREDAVVDAPSIGPKTAARFEVIGVKTVDDFLHLSPEEAAKQIKASHINAQIIKDWQAQALLACTVPDINAVAAQLLVGAGCSTAEELANADVSSLAGLVQQFANTKDGVSILRNSAPPDAGKVAAWVAAAKNAKAA
;
A
#
# COMPACT_ATOMS: atom_id res chain seq x y z
N MET A 1 15.19 18.74 -4.15
CA MET A 1 14.42 17.55 -4.70
C MET A 1 14.17 17.76 -6.19
N SER A 2 14.54 16.78 -7.06
CA SER A 2 14.26 16.86 -8.49
C SER A 2 12.76 16.66 -8.79
N ALA A 3 12.26 17.24 -9.92
CA ALA A 3 10.85 17.10 -10.28
C ALA A 3 10.42 15.64 -10.49
N TYR A 4 11.29 14.79 -11.04
CA TYR A 4 11.02 13.37 -11.23
C TYR A 4 10.92 12.64 -9.88
N LEU A 5 11.84 12.90 -8.95
CA LEU A 5 11.81 12.33 -7.61
C LEU A 5 10.51 12.73 -6.87
N ALA A 6 10.13 14.01 -6.93
CA ALA A 6 8.90 14.48 -6.32
C ALA A 6 7.65 13.78 -6.90
N LEU A 7 7.63 13.53 -8.21
CA LEU A 7 6.54 12.77 -8.84
C LEU A 7 6.49 11.32 -8.35
N VAL A 8 7.63 10.63 -8.25
CA VAL A 8 7.70 9.27 -7.72
C VAL A 8 7.25 9.24 -6.27
N LEU A 9 7.80 10.11 -5.41
CA LEU A 9 7.47 10.18 -3.99
C LEU A 9 5.97 10.38 -3.74
N ASN A 10 5.36 11.35 -4.43
CA ASN A 10 3.98 11.74 -4.16
C ASN A 10 2.94 10.82 -4.82
N ASN A 11 3.28 10.16 -5.92
CA ASN A 11 2.30 9.44 -6.71
C ASN A 11 2.55 7.94 -6.83
N VAL A 12 3.82 7.48 -6.79
CA VAL A 12 4.16 6.04 -6.92
C VAL A 12 4.31 5.37 -5.56
N CYS A 13 4.90 6.05 -4.57
CA CYS A 13 5.14 5.50 -3.25
C CYS A 13 3.83 5.21 -2.50
N ARG A 14 3.65 3.94 -2.06
CA ARG A 14 2.44 3.47 -1.37
C ARG A 14 2.69 3.09 0.10
N SER A 15 3.93 2.74 0.46
CA SER A 15 4.35 2.36 1.81
C SER A 15 5.40 3.31 2.36
N ASN A 16 5.68 3.21 3.65
CA ASN A 16 6.76 3.98 4.28
C ASN A 16 8.13 3.53 3.77
N HIS A 17 8.34 2.23 3.49
CA HIS A 17 9.57 1.73 2.85
C HIS A 17 9.82 2.38 1.48
N HIS A 18 8.80 2.48 0.63
CA HIS A 18 8.90 3.20 -0.64
C HIS A 18 9.33 4.66 -0.45
N ARG A 19 8.75 5.34 0.55
CA ARG A 19 9.03 6.76 0.81
C ARG A 19 10.43 6.97 1.34
N ILE A 20 10.88 6.15 2.29
CA ILE A 20 12.25 6.17 2.81
C ILE A 20 13.23 5.92 1.68
N ALA A 21 13.00 4.88 0.85
CA ALA A 21 13.84 4.54 -0.30
C ALA A 21 14.00 5.74 -1.26
N VAL A 22 12.91 6.39 -1.62
CA VAL A 22 12.94 7.52 -2.58
C VAL A 22 13.51 8.79 -1.94
N MET A 23 13.14 9.11 -0.69
CA MET A 23 13.69 10.30 -0.01
C MET A 23 15.19 10.19 0.18
N ALA A 24 15.72 9.00 0.48
CA ALA A 24 17.16 8.78 0.64
C ALA A 24 17.95 9.20 -0.60
N LEU A 25 17.38 9.08 -1.80
CA LEU A 25 18.04 9.48 -3.05
C LEU A 25 18.28 11.00 -3.16
N ASP A 26 17.52 11.81 -2.45
CA ASP A 26 17.73 13.27 -2.42
C ASP A 26 18.86 13.68 -1.46
N HIS A 27 19.30 12.76 -0.60
CA HIS A 27 20.32 12.96 0.41
C HIS A 27 21.66 12.27 0.10
N LEU A 28 21.82 11.71 -1.09
CA LEU A 28 23.09 11.13 -1.52
C LEU A 28 24.19 12.19 -1.58
N LYS A 29 25.39 11.83 -1.08
CA LYS A 29 26.60 12.68 -1.06
C LYS A 29 27.75 12.06 -1.86
N ALA A 30 27.57 10.89 -2.45
CA ALA A 30 28.55 10.25 -3.30
C ALA A 30 28.97 11.15 -4.47
N HIS A 31 30.17 10.92 -5.02
CA HIS A 31 30.58 11.57 -6.26
C HIS A 31 29.56 11.28 -7.36
N ASP A 32 29.13 12.32 -8.09
CA ASP A 32 28.05 12.26 -9.08
C ASP A 32 26.70 11.78 -8.47
N ASN A 33 26.36 12.32 -7.30
CA ASN A 33 25.12 11.97 -6.60
C ASN A 33 23.85 12.17 -7.44
N GLU A 34 23.84 13.15 -8.35
CA GLU A 34 22.72 13.36 -9.27
C GLU A 34 22.62 12.24 -10.30
N GLY A 35 23.73 11.79 -10.85
CA GLY A 35 23.77 10.64 -11.76
C GLY A 35 23.28 9.37 -11.09
N TRP A 36 23.73 9.07 -9.87
CA TRP A 36 23.29 7.91 -9.11
C TRP A 36 21.81 7.97 -8.71
N ARG A 37 21.34 9.12 -8.28
CA ARG A 37 19.91 9.35 -8.05
C ARG A 37 19.10 9.05 -9.31
N ASP A 38 19.54 9.53 -10.45
CA ASP A 38 18.82 9.38 -11.72
C ASP A 38 18.84 7.92 -12.21
N VAL A 39 19.92 7.17 -11.97
CA VAL A 39 19.98 5.72 -12.23
C VAL A 39 18.92 4.98 -11.41
N LEU A 40 18.89 5.17 -10.09
CA LEU A 40 17.92 4.50 -9.22
C LEU A 40 16.49 4.95 -9.51
N LEU A 41 16.27 6.21 -9.86
CA LEU A 41 14.97 6.70 -10.31
C LEU A 41 14.54 6.13 -11.66
N LYS A 42 15.45 5.84 -12.58
CA LYS A 42 15.13 5.14 -13.82
C LYS A 42 14.59 3.73 -13.54
N TRP A 43 15.20 3.04 -12.59
CA TRP A 43 14.81 1.71 -12.15
C TRP A 43 13.88 1.73 -10.93
N HIS A 44 13.17 2.87 -10.68
CA HIS A 44 12.30 2.99 -9.50
C HIS A 44 11.25 1.89 -9.35
N PRO A 45 10.65 1.28 -10.40
CA PRO A 45 9.72 0.17 -10.18
C PRO A 45 10.41 -1.03 -9.52
N THR A 46 11.61 -1.39 -9.99
CA THR A 46 12.43 -2.48 -9.45
C THR A 46 12.95 -2.14 -8.04
N TYR A 47 13.43 -0.90 -7.83
CA TYR A 47 13.90 -0.41 -6.53
C TYR A 47 12.80 -0.44 -5.47
N LEU A 48 11.60 0.03 -5.80
CA LEU A 48 10.46 0.02 -4.89
C LEU A 48 9.94 -1.40 -4.65
N ALA A 49 9.88 -2.25 -5.67
CA ALA A 49 9.53 -3.66 -5.50
C ALA A 49 10.52 -4.36 -4.54
N GLY A 50 11.83 -4.14 -4.72
CA GLY A 50 12.85 -4.62 -3.80
C GLY A 50 12.61 -4.18 -2.35
N SER A 51 12.23 -2.92 -2.14
CA SER A 51 11.98 -2.40 -0.78
C SER A 51 10.73 -2.99 -0.09
N LYS A 52 9.93 -3.78 -0.79
CA LYS A 52 8.78 -4.51 -0.24
C LYS A 52 8.94 -6.04 -0.31
N ALA A 53 9.94 -6.53 -1.04
CA ALA A 53 10.15 -7.96 -1.21
C ALA A 53 10.32 -8.74 0.12
N PRO A 54 10.99 -8.21 1.18
CA PRO A 54 11.04 -8.90 2.46
C PRO A 54 9.67 -9.22 3.07
N ASP A 55 8.71 -8.28 3.01
CA ASP A 55 7.35 -8.47 3.51
C ASP A 55 6.51 -9.39 2.61
N GLU A 56 6.61 -9.19 1.30
CA GLU A 56 5.65 -9.73 0.35
C GLU A 56 6.11 -11.09 -0.21
N GLU A 57 7.42 -11.24 -0.47
CA GLU A 57 8.00 -12.39 -1.14
C GLU A 57 8.80 -13.30 -0.19
N PHE A 58 9.76 -12.73 0.58
CA PHE A 58 10.66 -13.53 1.41
C PHE A 58 9.97 -14.00 2.70
N LYS A 59 9.17 -13.14 3.30
CA LYS A 59 8.46 -13.39 4.56
C LYS A 59 9.39 -13.89 5.67
N ASP A 60 10.61 -13.38 5.68
CA ASP A 60 11.67 -13.73 6.61
C ASP A 60 11.69 -12.82 7.85
N PHE A 61 10.53 -12.66 8.46
CA PHE A 61 10.18 -11.65 9.45
C PHE A 61 11.12 -11.53 10.65
N LYS A 62 11.84 -12.59 11.03
CA LYS A 62 12.92 -12.49 12.03
C LYS A 62 14.05 -11.55 11.58
N ASN A 63 14.26 -11.41 10.26
CA ASN A 63 15.27 -10.54 9.70
C ASN A 63 14.86 -9.06 9.69
N HIS A 64 13.60 -8.76 10.06
CA HIS A 64 13.09 -7.39 10.16
C HIS A 64 13.37 -6.76 11.53
N VAL A 65 13.66 -7.56 12.54
CA VAL A 65 13.75 -7.10 13.93
C VAL A 65 15.19 -7.08 14.44
N CYS A 66 15.43 -6.17 15.40
CA CYS A 66 16.67 -6.07 16.16
C CYS A 66 16.34 -5.53 17.55
N HIS A 67 16.20 -6.41 18.55
CA HIS A 67 15.78 -6.09 19.91
C HIS A 67 16.97 -5.76 20.82
N PRO A 68 17.24 -4.49 21.15
CA PRO A 68 18.41 -4.12 21.95
C PRO A 68 18.41 -4.75 23.34
N GLU A 69 17.27 -4.82 24.01
CA GLU A 69 17.14 -5.37 25.35
C GLU A 69 17.32 -6.89 25.41
N ASP A 70 17.08 -7.57 24.28
CA ASP A 70 17.24 -9.01 24.12
C ASP A 70 18.58 -9.36 23.45
N LYS A 71 19.66 -8.64 23.77
CA LYS A 71 21.01 -8.83 23.21
C LYS A 71 21.03 -8.73 21.68
N PHE A 72 20.25 -7.79 21.15
CA PHE A 72 20.08 -7.59 19.70
C PHE A 72 19.50 -8.81 18.97
N TRP A 73 18.58 -9.51 19.65
CA TRP A 73 17.85 -10.60 19.01
C TRP A 73 17.15 -10.11 17.73
N GLY A 74 17.21 -10.96 16.69
CA GLY A 74 16.73 -10.65 15.36
C GLY A 74 17.81 -10.82 14.31
N GLY A 75 17.44 -10.67 13.03
CA GLY A 75 18.33 -10.89 11.91
C GLY A 75 18.68 -9.64 11.09
N ALA A 76 18.09 -8.49 11.41
CA ALA A 76 18.22 -7.27 10.59
C ALA A 76 19.68 -6.84 10.33
N PRO A 77 20.62 -6.87 11.31
CA PRO A 77 22.00 -6.50 11.04
C PRO A 77 22.67 -7.39 9.97
N ALA A 78 22.47 -8.70 10.05
CA ALA A 78 23.07 -9.65 9.11
C ALA A 78 22.41 -9.57 7.72
N ALA A 79 21.09 -9.42 7.66
CA ALA A 79 20.37 -9.25 6.41
C ALA A 79 20.75 -7.96 5.69
N ALA A 80 20.84 -6.83 6.40
CA ALA A 80 21.32 -5.57 5.84
C ALA A 80 22.72 -5.70 5.22
N ARG A 81 23.66 -6.38 5.92
CA ARG A 81 25.02 -6.64 5.42
C ARG A 81 25.02 -7.51 4.16
N GLU A 82 24.23 -8.55 4.13
CA GLU A 82 24.16 -9.45 2.96
C GLU A 82 23.65 -8.68 1.73
N TRP A 83 22.58 -7.92 1.87
CA TRP A 83 22.02 -7.15 0.75
C TRP A 83 22.88 -5.95 0.36
N TYR A 84 23.64 -5.37 1.30
CA TYR A 84 24.69 -4.39 1.01
C TYR A 84 25.75 -4.98 0.07
N LYS A 85 26.30 -6.15 0.40
CA LYS A 85 27.31 -6.83 -0.44
C LYS A 85 26.77 -7.14 -1.84
N ARG A 86 25.53 -7.56 -1.94
CA ARG A 86 24.86 -7.81 -3.24
C ARG A 86 24.71 -6.53 -4.03
N THR A 87 24.34 -5.43 -3.37
CA THR A 87 24.24 -4.11 -3.99
C THR A 87 25.59 -3.66 -4.53
N VAL A 88 26.65 -3.72 -3.71
CA VAL A 88 28.02 -3.35 -4.13
C VAL A 88 28.46 -4.17 -5.35
N ARG A 89 28.23 -5.48 -5.33
CA ARG A 89 28.59 -6.36 -6.45
C ARG A 89 27.84 -5.99 -7.72
N ALA A 90 26.51 -5.84 -7.67
CA ALA A 90 25.72 -5.51 -8.84
C ALA A 90 26.09 -4.13 -9.43
N LEU A 91 26.40 -3.15 -8.55
CA LEU A 91 26.93 -1.86 -8.99
C LEU A 91 28.29 -2.00 -9.68
N ALA A 92 29.21 -2.81 -9.14
CA ALA A 92 30.54 -3.06 -9.73
C ALA A 92 30.48 -3.82 -11.06
N GLU A 93 29.46 -4.67 -11.23
CA GLU A 93 29.19 -5.42 -12.47
C GLU A 93 28.38 -4.59 -13.49
N GLU A 94 28.01 -3.34 -13.15
CA GLU A 94 27.16 -2.45 -13.94
C GLU A 94 25.78 -3.04 -14.27
N ASP A 95 25.29 -3.96 -13.45
CA ASP A 95 23.97 -4.54 -13.56
C ASP A 95 22.95 -3.66 -12.79
N TRP A 96 22.51 -2.60 -13.46
CA TRP A 96 21.72 -1.52 -12.84
C TRP A 96 20.36 -1.96 -12.34
N GLU A 97 19.74 -2.92 -13.00
CA GLU A 97 18.43 -3.45 -12.59
C GLU A 97 18.54 -4.26 -11.32
N HIS A 98 19.51 -5.20 -11.26
CA HIS A 98 19.76 -5.97 -10.04
C HIS A 98 20.34 -5.09 -8.91
N ALA A 99 21.15 -4.08 -9.26
CA ALA A 99 21.62 -3.10 -8.28
C ALA A 99 20.46 -2.35 -7.65
N ALA A 100 19.48 -1.90 -8.44
CA ALA A 100 18.28 -1.23 -7.93
C ALA A 100 17.42 -2.18 -7.05
N TRP A 101 17.23 -3.44 -7.48
CA TRP A 101 16.53 -4.44 -6.67
C TRP A 101 17.21 -4.68 -5.32
N ASN A 102 18.52 -5.00 -5.35
CA ASN A 102 19.29 -5.28 -4.14
C ASN A 102 19.32 -4.09 -3.20
N ALA A 103 19.49 -2.88 -3.75
CA ALA A 103 19.42 -1.63 -2.99
C ALA A 103 18.06 -1.42 -2.34
N GLY A 104 16.97 -1.75 -3.05
CA GLY A 104 15.62 -1.73 -2.50
C GLY A 104 15.48 -2.67 -1.31
N VAL A 105 15.90 -3.93 -1.45
CA VAL A 105 15.84 -4.93 -0.36
C VAL A 105 16.72 -4.50 0.82
N MET A 106 17.92 -4.00 0.56
CA MET A 106 18.80 -3.44 1.60
C MET A 106 18.09 -2.32 2.38
N THR A 107 17.42 -1.42 1.68
CA THR A 107 16.67 -0.31 2.31
C THR A 107 15.65 -0.81 3.33
N HIS A 108 14.96 -1.91 3.06
CA HIS A 108 13.99 -2.50 3.97
C HIS A 108 14.62 -2.86 5.31
N TYR A 109 15.66 -3.70 5.29
CA TYR A 109 16.34 -4.16 6.52
C TYR A 109 17.10 -3.05 7.26
N LEU A 110 17.38 -1.91 6.60
CA LEU A 110 17.90 -0.71 7.25
C LEU A 110 16.78 0.12 7.91
N ALA A 111 15.61 0.17 7.28
CA ALA A 111 14.50 1.00 7.75
C ALA A 111 13.77 0.40 8.96
N ASP A 112 13.59 -0.92 9.01
CA ASP A 112 12.84 -1.59 10.06
C ASP A 112 13.42 -1.36 11.46
N PRO A 113 14.73 -1.51 11.73
CA PRO A 113 15.29 -1.20 13.04
C PRO A 113 15.17 0.27 13.46
N CYS A 114 14.88 1.17 12.52
CA CYS A 114 14.56 2.57 12.83
C CYS A 114 13.11 2.76 13.25
N GLN A 115 12.25 1.76 13.11
CA GLN A 115 10.87 1.77 13.55
C GLN A 115 10.76 1.06 14.91
N PRO A 116 10.25 1.72 15.96
CA PRO A 116 10.28 1.19 17.32
C PRO A 116 9.68 -0.21 17.49
N PHE A 117 8.63 -0.56 16.76
CA PHE A 117 7.98 -1.87 16.87
C PHE A 117 8.78 -3.03 16.25
N HIS A 118 9.89 -2.75 15.57
CA HIS A 118 10.86 -3.77 15.18
C HIS A 118 12.01 -3.94 16.19
N THR A 119 11.91 -3.29 17.37
CA THR A 119 12.98 -3.27 18.37
C THR A 119 12.60 -3.89 19.72
N GLY A 120 11.40 -4.38 19.84
CA GLY A 120 10.87 -5.02 21.03
C GLY A 120 9.67 -5.89 20.71
N GLN A 121 9.15 -6.58 21.72
CA GLN A 121 7.97 -7.42 21.59
C GLN A 121 7.15 -7.39 22.87
N CYS A 122 5.90 -6.91 22.81
CA CYS A 122 4.94 -7.03 23.89
C CYS A 122 3.50 -7.17 23.39
N GLU A 123 2.60 -7.54 24.30
CA GLU A 123 1.20 -7.77 23.96
C GLU A 123 0.45 -6.49 23.57
N ALA A 124 0.81 -5.36 24.20
CA ALA A 124 0.18 -4.07 23.92
C ALA A 124 0.54 -3.56 22.52
N GLU A 125 1.78 -3.77 22.09
CA GLU A 125 2.24 -3.44 20.73
C GLU A 125 1.45 -4.23 19.69
N GLY A 126 1.29 -5.55 19.82
CA GLY A 126 0.56 -6.38 18.88
C GLY A 126 -0.91 -5.96 18.66
N VAL A 127 -1.52 -5.22 19.63
CA VAL A 127 -2.87 -4.67 19.46
C VAL A 127 -2.89 -3.49 18.49
N ILE A 128 -1.82 -2.72 18.41
CA ILE A 128 -1.79 -1.42 17.73
C ILE A 128 -0.83 -1.36 16.55
N HIS A 129 0.08 -2.32 16.41
CA HIS A 129 1.16 -2.31 15.42
C HIS A 129 0.65 -1.95 14.01
N ARG A 130 -0.22 -2.76 13.46
CA ARG A 130 -0.78 -2.55 12.12
C ARG A 130 -1.56 -1.24 11.99
N ALA A 131 -2.29 -0.85 13.04
CA ALA A 131 -3.05 0.39 13.05
C ALA A 131 -2.13 1.62 13.02
N MET A 132 -1.01 1.56 13.75
CA MET A 132 -0.03 2.64 13.78
C MET A 132 0.72 2.77 12.45
N GLU A 133 1.16 1.67 11.84
CA GLU A 133 1.78 1.70 10.51
C GLU A 133 0.86 2.32 9.46
N TRP A 134 -0.42 1.94 9.48
CA TRP A 134 -1.42 2.54 8.61
C TRP A 134 -1.59 4.05 8.88
N SER A 135 -1.58 4.45 10.16
CA SER A 135 -1.67 5.85 10.56
C SER A 135 -0.45 6.66 10.09
N PHE A 136 0.76 6.14 10.22
CA PHE A 136 1.99 6.77 9.70
C PHE A 136 1.94 6.91 8.18
N SER A 137 1.50 5.87 7.48
CA SER A 137 1.36 5.93 6.03
C SER A 137 0.38 7.02 5.58
N LYS A 138 -0.69 7.24 6.33
CA LYS A 138 -1.69 8.28 6.03
C LYS A 138 -1.24 9.67 6.43
N ALA A 139 -0.54 9.79 7.56
CA ALA A 139 -0.02 11.05 8.05
C ALA A 139 1.28 11.49 7.35
N PHE A 140 1.84 10.70 6.42
CA PHE A 140 3.14 10.97 5.81
C PHE A 140 3.32 12.41 5.30
N PRO A 141 2.36 13.05 4.61
CA PRO A 141 2.55 14.43 4.17
C PRO A 141 2.78 15.40 5.34
N GLU A 142 2.11 15.17 6.46
CA GLU A 142 2.28 15.97 7.68
C GLU A 142 3.60 15.65 8.37
N LEU A 143 3.98 14.35 8.46
CA LEU A 143 5.26 13.94 9.02
C LEU A 143 6.44 14.51 8.23
N HIS A 144 6.36 14.51 6.90
CA HIS A 144 7.39 15.10 6.05
C HIS A 144 7.51 16.61 6.27
N LEU A 145 6.38 17.31 6.44
CA LEU A 145 6.38 18.73 6.76
C LEU A 145 7.02 19.02 8.12
N ILE A 146 6.76 18.18 9.13
CA ILE A 146 7.38 18.25 10.47
C ILE A 146 8.90 18.06 10.34
N ILE A 147 9.37 17.15 9.50
CA ILE A 147 10.81 16.97 9.26
C ILE A 147 11.41 18.25 8.69
N GLU A 148 10.83 18.80 7.64
CA GLU A 148 11.36 19.98 6.96
C GLU A 148 11.38 21.24 7.84
N GLN A 149 10.38 21.42 8.70
CA GLN A 149 10.20 22.67 9.46
C GLN A 149 10.71 22.62 10.90
N HIS A 150 10.74 21.44 11.54
CA HIS A 150 10.96 21.35 12.98
C HIS A 150 12.03 20.33 13.39
N VAL A 151 12.00 19.12 12.82
CA VAL A 151 12.91 18.04 13.22
C VAL A 151 14.25 18.16 12.51
N HIS A 152 14.23 18.51 11.24
CA HIS A 152 15.34 18.53 10.30
C HIS A 152 15.98 17.14 10.08
N TRP A 153 16.83 17.05 9.07
CA TRP A 153 17.52 15.83 8.69
C TRP A 153 18.73 15.62 9.60
N PRO A 154 18.81 14.50 10.35
CA PRO A 154 19.90 14.28 11.29
C PRO A 154 21.22 13.99 10.59
N GLU A 155 22.33 14.40 11.21
CA GLU A 155 23.64 13.87 10.86
C GLU A 155 23.81 12.48 11.49
N ILE A 156 24.20 11.51 10.67
CA ILE A 156 24.45 10.14 11.11
C ILE A 156 25.96 9.87 10.99
N LYS A 157 26.57 9.44 12.08
CA LYS A 157 27.96 8.96 12.06
C LYS A 157 27.97 7.52 11.59
N VAL A 158 28.75 7.24 10.56
CA VAL A 158 28.98 5.88 10.09
C VAL A 158 30.12 5.29 10.94
N PRO A 159 29.90 4.16 11.63
CA PRO A 159 30.93 3.49 12.39
C PRO A 159 32.12 3.08 11.51
N GLU A 160 33.28 2.87 12.13
CA GLU A 160 34.47 2.35 11.47
C GLU A 160 34.64 0.84 11.75
N GLY A 161 35.40 0.14 10.93
CA GLY A 161 35.67 -1.29 11.09
C GLY A 161 34.92 -2.18 10.11
N GLU A 162 35.16 -3.48 10.17
CA GLU A 162 34.58 -4.46 9.24
C GLU A 162 33.08 -4.72 9.50
N ASP A 163 32.63 -4.51 10.71
CA ASP A 163 31.25 -4.69 11.18
C ASP A 163 30.46 -3.37 11.27
N TRP A 164 30.96 -2.30 10.62
CA TRP A 164 30.40 -0.96 10.68
C TRP A 164 28.88 -0.95 10.40
N LEU A 165 28.43 -1.75 9.45
CA LEU A 165 27.02 -1.75 9.04
C LEU A 165 26.13 -2.42 10.08
N GLU A 166 26.54 -3.59 10.61
CA GLU A 166 25.79 -4.24 11.68
C GLU A 166 25.77 -3.38 12.95
N GLN A 167 26.88 -2.69 13.26
CA GLN A 167 26.92 -1.74 14.35
C GLN A 167 25.94 -0.59 14.12
N MET A 168 25.92 -0.01 12.92
CA MET A 168 24.99 1.06 12.55
C MET A 168 23.51 0.64 12.69
N VAL A 169 23.17 -0.58 12.28
CA VAL A 169 21.82 -1.14 12.45
C VAL A 169 21.46 -1.31 13.92
N ARG A 170 22.38 -1.80 14.75
CA ARG A 170 22.18 -1.93 16.22
C ARG A 170 22.01 -0.57 16.88
N GLU A 171 22.81 0.43 16.51
CA GLU A 171 22.69 1.81 17.01
C GLU A 171 21.35 2.44 16.61
N ALA A 172 20.87 2.18 15.39
CA ALA A 172 19.54 2.58 14.95
C ALA A 172 18.44 1.95 15.81
N ALA A 173 18.53 0.64 16.08
CA ALA A 173 17.60 -0.07 16.95
C ALA A 173 17.60 0.51 18.38
N VAL A 174 18.77 0.78 18.97
CA VAL A 174 18.87 1.43 20.29
C VAL A 174 18.25 2.82 20.29
N SER A 175 18.48 3.59 19.22
CA SER A 175 17.93 4.94 19.09
C SER A 175 16.43 4.94 18.93
N SER A 176 15.86 3.99 18.20
CA SER A 176 14.42 3.88 17.97
C SER A 176 13.69 3.25 19.16
N HIS A 177 14.30 2.29 19.85
CA HIS A 177 13.71 1.62 21.01
C HIS A 177 13.27 2.57 22.14
N LYS A 178 13.93 3.72 22.26
CA LYS A 178 13.54 4.77 23.23
C LYS A 178 12.09 5.23 23.06
N TYR A 179 11.54 5.09 21.87
CA TYR A 179 10.17 5.47 21.54
C TYR A 179 9.18 4.29 21.57
N TYR A 180 9.65 3.07 21.86
CA TYR A 180 8.81 1.88 21.85
C TYR A 180 7.59 2.00 22.77
N HIS A 181 7.81 2.21 24.06
CA HIS A 181 6.72 2.41 25.03
C HIS A 181 6.01 3.76 24.85
N PRO A 182 6.70 4.91 24.67
CA PRO A 182 6.01 6.16 24.39
C PRO A 182 5.04 6.09 23.21
N MET A 183 5.41 5.41 22.11
CA MET A 183 4.50 5.25 20.98
C MET A 183 3.27 4.41 21.32
N ILE A 184 3.42 3.36 22.14
CA ILE A 184 2.29 2.56 22.62
C ILE A 184 1.35 3.42 23.46
N ASP A 185 1.90 4.22 24.38
CA ASP A 185 1.13 5.04 25.32
C ASP A 185 0.38 6.20 24.65
N HIS A 186 0.95 6.78 23.60
CA HIS A 186 0.39 7.93 22.89
C HIS A 186 -0.58 7.56 21.76
N PHE A 187 -0.66 6.29 21.34
CA PHE A 187 -1.50 5.91 20.21
C PHE A 187 -2.98 5.76 20.57
N HIS A 188 -3.84 6.43 19.82
CA HIS A 188 -5.29 6.41 20.03
C HIS A 188 -5.99 5.45 19.05
N LEU A 189 -6.01 4.15 19.36
CA LEU A 189 -6.58 3.10 18.51
C LEU A 189 -8.06 3.36 18.11
N ASP A 190 -8.89 3.81 19.06
CA ASP A 190 -10.30 4.14 18.83
C ASP A 190 -10.50 5.24 17.77
N LEU A 191 -9.59 6.21 17.71
CA LEU A 191 -9.60 7.27 16.72
C LEU A 191 -9.01 6.80 15.38
N ALA A 192 -7.88 6.06 15.43
CA ALA A 192 -7.20 5.52 14.26
C ALA A 192 -8.12 4.63 13.41
N ARG A 193 -8.93 3.79 14.03
CA ARG A 193 -9.90 2.93 13.35
C ARG A 193 -10.90 3.73 12.49
N LYS A 194 -11.31 4.90 12.95
CA LYS A 194 -12.25 5.77 12.22
C LYS A 194 -11.54 6.56 11.12
N LYS A 195 -10.43 7.19 11.47
CA LYS A 195 -9.58 7.98 10.61
C LYS A 195 -8.13 7.81 11.08
N PRO A 196 -7.27 7.13 10.32
CA PRO A 196 -5.94 6.73 10.79
C PRO A 196 -5.10 7.87 11.37
N GLU A 197 -5.11 9.02 10.72
CA GLU A 197 -4.31 10.18 11.14
C GLU A 197 -4.71 10.71 12.53
N LEU A 198 -5.95 10.48 12.95
CA LEU A 198 -6.43 10.91 14.27
C LEU A 198 -5.92 9.99 15.41
N GLY A 199 -5.34 8.85 15.08
CA GLY A 199 -4.66 7.99 16.05
C GLY A 199 -3.35 8.58 16.56
N LEU A 200 -2.81 9.58 15.88
CA LEU A 200 -1.53 10.21 16.18
C LEU A 200 -1.77 11.56 16.85
N ASP A 201 -1.36 11.72 18.11
CA ASP A 201 -1.21 13.03 18.72
C ASP A 201 0.07 13.74 18.22
N GLN A 202 0.32 14.96 18.65
CA GLN A 202 1.47 15.73 18.15
C GLN A 202 2.79 15.11 18.60
N GLU A 203 2.88 14.62 19.83
CA GLU A 203 4.09 14.01 20.36
C GLU A 203 4.47 12.75 19.59
N LEU A 204 3.48 11.92 19.29
CA LEU A 204 3.68 10.73 18.45
C LEU A 204 4.07 11.06 17.00
N LYS A 205 3.51 12.14 16.42
CA LYS A 205 3.94 12.62 15.11
C LYS A 205 5.39 13.10 15.12
N ASP A 206 5.81 13.80 16.17
CA ASP A 206 7.19 14.26 16.30
C ASP A 206 8.16 13.09 16.45
N MET A 207 7.81 12.06 17.23
CA MET A 207 8.58 10.82 17.33
C MET A 207 8.68 10.12 15.98
N ALA A 208 7.55 9.94 15.28
CA ALA A 208 7.50 9.29 13.98
C ALA A 208 8.31 10.07 12.92
N ALA A 209 8.22 11.39 12.91
CA ALA A 209 8.99 12.24 12.01
C ALA A 209 10.51 12.09 12.24
N ARG A 210 10.96 12.02 13.51
CA ARG A 210 12.38 11.79 13.85
C ARG A 210 12.86 10.42 13.34
N GLN A 211 12.05 9.37 13.53
CA GLN A 211 12.43 8.02 13.07
C GLN A 211 12.45 7.94 11.54
N LEU A 212 11.47 8.56 10.87
CA LEU A 212 11.43 8.64 9.41
C LEU A 212 12.64 9.37 8.84
N ALA A 213 13.02 10.51 9.43
CA ALA A 213 14.20 11.26 9.04
C ALA A 213 15.49 10.47 9.26
N TYR A 214 15.61 9.80 10.42
CA TYR A 214 16.77 8.97 10.76
C TYR A 214 16.92 7.81 9.77
N ALA A 215 15.85 7.05 9.51
CA ALA A 215 15.86 5.95 8.55
C ALA A 215 16.26 6.42 7.15
N THR A 216 15.73 7.55 6.70
CA THR A 216 16.06 8.12 5.39
C THR A 216 17.55 8.45 5.28
N MET A 217 18.10 9.13 6.27
CA MET A 217 19.52 9.50 6.29
C MET A 217 20.45 8.29 6.42
N MET A 218 20.05 7.28 7.22
CA MET A 218 20.78 6.03 7.33
C MET A 218 20.88 5.32 5.98
N VAL A 219 19.75 5.18 5.27
CA VAL A 219 19.73 4.57 3.93
C VAL A 219 20.63 5.34 2.96
N ALA A 220 20.57 6.68 2.97
CA ALA A 220 21.41 7.51 2.10
C ALA A 220 22.90 7.27 2.35
N HIS A 221 23.34 7.25 3.62
CA HIS A 221 24.75 7.02 3.97
C HIS A 221 25.22 5.61 3.60
N VAL A 222 24.39 4.58 3.81
CA VAL A 222 24.74 3.21 3.43
C VAL A 222 24.81 3.08 1.90
N MET A 223 23.94 3.76 1.17
CA MET A 223 24.00 3.81 -0.29
C MET A 223 25.26 4.52 -0.79
N ASP A 224 25.63 5.66 -0.20
CA ASP A 224 26.87 6.35 -0.53
C ASP A 224 28.10 5.46 -0.38
N LYS A 225 28.16 4.67 0.71
CA LYS A 225 29.23 3.70 0.92
C LYS A 225 29.20 2.57 -0.11
N ALA A 226 28.04 2.06 -0.46
CA ALA A 226 27.92 1.02 -1.49
C ALA A 226 28.38 1.52 -2.87
N ILE A 227 28.00 2.73 -3.23
CA ILE A 227 28.47 3.39 -4.46
C ILE A 227 30.00 3.55 -4.43
N ALA A 228 30.57 4.09 -3.35
CA ALA A 228 32.00 4.31 -3.24
C ALA A 228 32.80 2.99 -3.30
N GLU A 229 32.32 1.94 -2.62
CA GLU A 229 32.99 0.63 -2.58
C GLU A 229 32.90 -0.10 -3.93
N SER A 230 31.83 0.08 -4.68
CA SER A 230 31.66 -0.53 -6.01
C SER A 230 32.68 -0.02 -7.03
N LYS A 231 33.21 1.19 -6.84
CA LYS A 231 34.09 1.91 -7.79
C LYS A 231 33.48 2.13 -9.17
N ALA A 232 32.17 1.90 -9.32
CA ALA A 232 31.46 2.13 -10.56
C ALA A 232 31.23 3.63 -10.80
N SER A 233 30.99 3.99 -12.05
CA SER A 233 30.57 5.35 -12.44
C SER A 233 29.12 5.35 -12.84
N ALA A 234 28.37 6.37 -12.43
CA ALA A 234 26.97 6.46 -12.81
C ALA A 234 26.80 6.56 -14.34
N PRO A 235 26.02 5.68 -14.98
CA PRO A 235 25.75 5.79 -16.40
C PRO A 235 24.86 7.02 -16.68
N LYS A 236 25.03 7.64 -17.83
CA LYS A 236 24.12 8.70 -18.26
C LYS A 236 22.76 8.10 -18.58
N VAL A 237 21.75 8.49 -17.82
CA VAL A 237 20.37 8.05 -18.03
C VAL A 237 19.47 9.23 -18.35
N SER A 238 18.37 8.97 -19.06
CA SER A 238 17.34 9.97 -19.33
C SER A 238 16.08 9.61 -18.55
N LEU A 239 15.55 10.56 -17.80
CA LEU A 239 14.29 10.45 -17.08
C LEU A 239 13.18 11.15 -17.87
N ALA A 240 12.25 10.38 -18.41
CA ALA A 240 11.13 10.91 -19.19
C ALA A 240 9.96 11.27 -18.27
N ILE A 241 9.92 12.51 -17.78
CA ILE A 241 8.83 13.04 -16.93
C ILE A 241 7.47 12.88 -17.63
N SER A 242 7.40 13.09 -18.93
CA SER A 242 6.16 12.93 -19.70
C SER A 242 5.64 11.48 -19.66
N ALA A 243 6.52 10.50 -19.84
CA ALA A 243 6.15 9.08 -19.75
C ALA A 243 5.67 8.70 -18.35
N LEU A 244 6.36 9.15 -17.30
CA LEU A 244 5.94 8.93 -15.92
C LEU A 244 4.57 9.60 -15.65
N THR A 245 4.37 10.84 -16.07
CA THR A 245 3.11 11.56 -15.90
C THR A 245 1.94 10.86 -16.62
N VAL A 246 2.17 10.31 -17.80
CA VAL A 246 1.16 9.51 -18.51
C VAL A 246 0.87 8.22 -17.75
N SER A 247 1.89 7.56 -17.22
CA SER A 247 1.72 6.36 -16.39
C SER A 247 0.91 6.64 -15.12
N LEU A 248 1.17 7.76 -14.44
CA LEU A 248 0.48 8.16 -13.21
C LEU A 248 -0.99 8.59 -13.42
N LYS A 249 -1.35 9.00 -14.62
CA LYS A 249 -2.75 9.30 -14.98
C LYS A 249 -3.61 8.05 -15.18
N LYS A 250 -3.00 6.86 -15.18
CA LYS A 250 -3.75 5.62 -15.34
C LYS A 250 -4.59 5.32 -14.08
N PRO A 251 -5.84 4.87 -14.25
CA PRO A 251 -6.76 4.54 -13.15
C PRO A 251 -6.18 3.53 -12.15
N LEU A 252 -5.28 2.66 -12.62
CA LEU A 252 -4.66 1.61 -11.84
C LEU A 252 -3.94 2.13 -10.58
N HIS A 253 -3.20 3.23 -10.65
CA HIS A 253 -2.49 3.79 -9.48
C HIS A 253 -3.44 4.24 -8.37
N VAL A 254 -4.54 4.88 -8.76
CA VAL A 254 -5.58 5.30 -7.81
C VAL A 254 -6.28 4.09 -7.20
N LEU A 255 -6.55 3.08 -8.03
CA LEU A 255 -7.20 1.84 -7.61
C LEU A 255 -6.34 1.08 -6.59
N LEU A 256 -5.06 0.85 -6.88
CA LEU A 256 -4.13 0.16 -5.98
C LEU A 256 -4.00 0.88 -4.63
N LYS A 257 -3.84 2.20 -4.65
CA LYS A 257 -3.78 3.00 -3.41
C LYS A 257 -5.06 2.89 -2.58
N ASN A 258 -6.23 2.84 -3.23
CA ASN A 258 -7.51 2.66 -2.54
C ASN A 258 -7.69 1.24 -2.01
N MET A 259 -7.12 0.24 -2.68
CA MET A 259 -7.18 -1.16 -2.24
C MET A 259 -6.34 -1.37 -0.98
N ASP A 260 -5.11 -0.88 -0.96
CA ASP A 260 -4.24 -0.95 0.22
C ASP A 260 -4.96 -0.37 1.46
N HIS A 261 -5.65 0.76 1.30
CA HIS A 261 -6.40 1.37 2.39
C HIS A 261 -7.63 0.59 2.85
N LYS A 262 -8.31 -0.11 1.94
CA LYS A 262 -9.44 -0.96 2.30
C LYS A 262 -8.98 -2.19 3.08
N GLU A 263 -7.85 -2.76 2.68
CA GLU A 263 -7.29 -3.92 3.36
C GLU A 263 -6.77 -3.54 4.76
N ASP A 264 -5.99 -2.46 4.89
CA ASP A 264 -5.56 -1.94 6.18
C ASP A 264 -6.75 -1.70 7.12
N ARG A 265 -7.79 -1.03 6.62
CA ARG A 265 -9.02 -0.79 7.39
C ARG A 265 -9.68 -2.08 7.85
N LYS A 266 -9.72 -3.10 6.99
CA LYS A 266 -10.32 -4.39 7.32
C LYS A 266 -9.53 -5.11 8.41
N VAL A 267 -8.20 -5.16 8.27
CA VAL A 267 -7.31 -5.79 9.25
C VAL A 267 -7.41 -5.07 10.59
N VAL A 268 -7.23 -3.74 10.62
CA VAL A 268 -7.33 -2.93 11.84
C VAL A 268 -8.70 -3.06 12.51
N THR A 269 -9.78 -3.12 11.73
CA THR A 269 -11.13 -3.32 12.29
C THR A 269 -11.25 -4.70 12.94
N ALA A 270 -10.75 -5.76 12.29
CA ALA A 270 -10.81 -7.12 12.84
C ALA A 270 -9.97 -7.24 14.13
N GLN A 271 -8.78 -6.66 14.17
CA GLN A 271 -7.94 -6.61 15.37
C GLN A 271 -8.62 -5.85 16.51
N TYR A 272 -9.20 -4.70 16.20
CA TYR A 272 -9.96 -3.92 17.19
C TYR A 272 -11.15 -4.68 17.75
N GLU A 273 -11.93 -5.36 16.92
CA GLU A 273 -13.10 -6.15 17.34
C GLU A 273 -12.68 -7.34 18.21
N GLU A 274 -11.59 -8.04 17.84
CA GLU A 274 -11.02 -9.11 18.65
C GLU A 274 -10.59 -8.57 20.01
N TYR A 275 -9.82 -7.47 20.04
CA TYR A 275 -9.36 -6.83 21.26
C TYR A 275 -10.53 -6.40 22.17
N ARG A 276 -11.56 -5.75 21.60
CA ARG A 276 -12.74 -5.32 22.37
C ARG A 276 -13.51 -6.47 22.97
N ARG A 277 -13.54 -7.62 22.33
CA ARG A 277 -14.25 -8.82 22.78
C ARG A 277 -13.47 -9.63 23.81
N THR A 278 -12.16 -9.74 23.64
CA THR A 278 -11.33 -10.71 24.38
C THR A 278 -10.27 -10.06 25.28
N GLY A 279 -10.00 -8.77 25.11
CA GLY A 279 -8.86 -8.07 25.70
C GLY A 279 -7.51 -8.42 25.07
N LYS A 280 -7.49 -9.19 23.99
CA LYS A 280 -6.29 -9.74 23.34
C LYS A 280 -6.43 -9.66 21.82
N VAL A 281 -5.30 -9.66 21.11
CA VAL A 281 -5.26 -9.89 19.66
C VAL A 281 -4.36 -11.10 19.42
N ARG A 282 -4.91 -12.17 18.85
CA ARG A 282 -4.23 -13.43 18.60
C ARG A 282 -4.53 -13.98 17.20
N HIS A 283 -5.82 -14.07 16.89
CA HIS A 283 -6.28 -14.69 15.64
C HIS A 283 -6.13 -13.76 14.46
N THR A 284 -6.33 -12.46 14.69
CA THR A 284 -6.30 -11.42 13.66
C THR A 284 -4.94 -10.74 13.50
N LEU A 285 -3.91 -11.14 14.28
CA LEU A 285 -2.52 -10.72 14.05
C LEU A 285 -2.09 -11.05 12.63
N GLY A 286 -1.20 -10.24 12.06
CA GLY A 286 -0.49 -10.54 10.81
C GLY A 286 0.35 -11.83 10.94
N ASP A 287 0.77 -12.38 9.81
CA ASP A 287 1.64 -13.56 9.81
C ASP A 287 3.04 -13.22 10.31
N ASP A 288 3.50 -11.99 10.06
CA ASP A 288 4.71 -11.36 10.58
C ASP A 288 4.70 -11.32 12.12
N ASP A 289 3.72 -10.65 12.71
CA ASP A 289 3.55 -10.54 14.16
C ASP A 289 3.46 -11.93 14.82
N LYS A 290 2.71 -12.86 14.22
CA LYS A 290 2.57 -14.23 14.74
C LYS A 290 3.90 -14.96 14.77
N LEU A 291 4.68 -14.87 13.70
CA LEU A 291 5.96 -15.57 13.58
C LEU A 291 7.00 -14.96 14.53
N VAL A 292 7.17 -13.63 14.52
CA VAL A 292 8.12 -12.93 15.41
C VAL A 292 7.81 -13.23 16.86
N ARG A 293 6.53 -13.12 17.25
CA ARG A 293 6.05 -13.43 18.61
C ARG A 293 6.36 -14.89 19.01
N ALA A 294 6.13 -15.84 18.11
CA ALA A 294 6.40 -17.24 18.41
C ALA A 294 7.90 -17.53 18.56
N LEU A 295 8.73 -16.98 17.69
CA LEU A 295 10.18 -17.15 17.73
C LEU A 295 10.78 -16.44 18.96
N HIS A 296 10.33 -15.23 19.29
CA HIS A 296 10.76 -14.50 20.48
C HIS A 296 10.40 -15.26 21.77
N ALA A 297 9.17 -15.77 21.88
CA ALA A 297 8.76 -16.59 23.00
C ALA A 297 9.66 -17.82 23.18
N GLN A 298 9.99 -18.51 22.10
CA GLN A 298 10.83 -19.70 22.15
C GLN A 298 12.30 -19.40 22.40
N GLU A 299 12.88 -18.44 21.68
CA GLU A 299 14.33 -18.22 21.65
C GLU A 299 14.81 -17.29 22.77
N VAL A 300 13.99 -16.31 23.17
CA VAL A 300 14.34 -15.31 24.19
C VAL A 300 13.75 -15.70 25.54
N SER A 301 12.44 -15.94 25.61
CA SER A 301 11.77 -16.20 26.88
C SER A 301 11.85 -17.68 27.30
N GLY A 302 12.19 -18.59 26.40
CA GLY A 302 12.19 -20.03 26.67
C GLY A 302 10.80 -20.61 26.94
N ILE A 303 9.75 -19.94 26.50
CA ILE A 303 8.35 -20.27 26.78
C ILE A 303 7.68 -20.73 25.48
N HIS A 304 6.94 -21.83 25.52
CA HIS A 304 6.14 -22.24 24.38
C HIS A 304 4.97 -21.25 24.15
N LEU A 305 4.65 -20.94 22.88
CA LEU A 305 3.63 -19.95 22.52
C LEU A 305 2.27 -20.20 23.20
N SER A 306 1.84 -21.47 23.35
CA SER A 306 0.59 -21.78 24.03
C SER A 306 0.60 -21.41 25.51
N SER A 307 1.76 -21.51 26.16
CA SER A 307 1.94 -21.06 27.54
C SER A 307 1.92 -19.54 27.65
N LEU A 308 2.60 -18.87 26.71
CA LEU A 308 2.55 -17.41 26.57
C LEU A 308 1.11 -16.91 26.38
N ASP A 309 0.31 -17.58 25.57
CA ASP A 309 -1.08 -17.24 25.33
C ASP A 309 -1.99 -17.43 26.55
N ALA A 310 -1.63 -18.35 27.44
CA ALA A 310 -2.34 -18.57 28.69
C ALA A 310 -2.06 -17.48 29.77
N MET A 311 -0.93 -16.79 29.68
CA MET A 311 -0.42 -15.85 30.67
C MET A 311 -0.87 -14.39 30.46
N TRP A 312 -1.92 -14.15 29.76
CA TRP A 312 -2.44 -12.80 29.49
C TRP A 312 -3.20 -12.21 30.71
N PRO A 313 -3.12 -10.87 30.93
CA PRO A 313 -2.31 -9.80 30.27
C PRO A 313 -1.09 -9.38 31.10
N HIS A 314 -0.86 -9.93 32.29
CA HIS A 314 -0.10 -9.27 33.36
C HIS A 314 1.38 -9.65 33.42
N GLU A 315 1.81 -10.70 32.75
CA GLU A 315 3.10 -11.29 33.07
C GLU A 315 4.20 -11.07 32.01
N HIS A 316 3.85 -10.56 30.82
CA HIS A 316 4.80 -10.32 29.72
C HIS A 316 5.01 -8.86 29.32
N GLY A 317 4.34 -7.90 29.88
CA GLY A 317 4.65 -6.48 29.70
C GLY A 317 5.50 -5.91 30.80
N THR A 318 5.86 -6.75 31.80
CA THR A 318 6.38 -6.28 33.07
C THR A 318 7.86 -6.54 33.28
N ALA A 319 8.60 -7.10 32.35
CA ALA A 319 10.05 -7.19 32.51
C ALA A 319 10.69 -5.80 32.73
N HIS A 320 10.01 -4.73 32.35
CA HIS A 320 10.47 -3.35 32.50
C HIS A 320 9.39 -2.33 32.94
N GLY A 321 8.44 -2.75 33.78
CA GLY A 321 7.87 -1.86 34.80
C GLY A 321 6.84 -0.83 34.37
N THR A 322 6.20 -0.92 33.24
CA THR A 322 5.03 -0.08 32.92
C THR A 322 3.93 -0.91 32.28
N GLY A 323 3.13 -1.58 33.09
CA GLY A 323 1.87 -2.21 32.70
C GLY A 323 0.82 -1.15 32.36
N ALA A 324 1.07 -0.33 31.35
CA ALA A 324 0.05 0.52 30.79
C ALA A 324 -0.75 -0.32 29.80
N GLU A 325 -1.95 -0.75 30.20
CA GLU A 325 -2.96 -1.12 29.22
C GLU A 325 -3.03 -0.02 28.14
N PRO A 326 -3.11 -0.36 26.83
CA PRO A 326 -3.38 0.65 25.82
C PRO A 326 -4.60 1.43 26.33
N ARG A 327 -4.41 2.72 26.62
CA ARG A 327 -5.48 3.55 27.18
C ARG A 327 -6.68 3.51 26.25
N VAL A 328 -7.60 2.59 26.54
CA VAL A 328 -8.97 2.71 26.06
C VAL A 328 -9.48 3.97 26.72
N THR A 329 -9.46 5.06 26.00
CA THR A 329 -9.88 6.36 26.52
C THR A 329 -11.22 6.18 27.21
N LYS A 330 -11.24 6.41 28.52
CA LYS A 330 -12.49 6.59 29.26
C LYS A 330 -13.39 7.46 28.40
N LYS A 331 -14.61 7.02 28.13
CA LYS A 331 -15.62 7.72 27.31
C LYS A 331 -15.35 9.22 27.32
N LEU A 332 -14.87 9.75 26.21
CA LEU A 332 -14.73 11.19 26.03
C LEU A 332 -16.08 11.79 26.38
N LYS A 333 -16.13 12.60 27.45
CA LYS A 333 -17.28 13.44 27.74
C LYS A 333 -17.58 14.18 26.44
N LYS A 334 -18.81 14.05 25.93
CA LYS A 334 -19.28 14.74 24.74
C LYS A 334 -18.82 16.19 24.82
N VAL A 335 -17.81 16.54 24.05
CA VAL A 335 -17.38 17.92 23.87
C VAL A 335 -18.51 18.56 23.09
N LYS A 336 -19.24 19.45 23.74
CA LYS A 336 -20.25 20.26 23.06
C LYS A 336 -19.50 21.12 22.01
N PRO A 337 -19.95 21.12 20.75
CA PRO A 337 -19.36 21.99 19.74
C PRO A 337 -19.47 23.45 20.18
N PRO A 338 -18.51 24.31 19.80
CA PRO A 338 -18.58 25.73 20.12
C PRO A 338 -19.87 26.33 19.57
N LYS A 339 -20.54 27.16 20.38
CA LYS A 339 -21.79 27.80 20.00
C LYS A 339 -21.60 28.62 18.73
N GLY A 340 -22.29 28.24 17.65
CA GLY A 340 -22.33 29.04 16.42
C GLY A 340 -22.21 28.24 15.11
N VAL A 341 -21.87 26.94 15.14
CA VAL A 341 -21.78 26.10 13.92
C VAL A 341 -23.06 25.26 13.80
N LYS A 342 -23.89 25.53 12.79
CA LYS A 342 -25.02 24.68 12.44
C LYS A 342 -24.51 23.47 11.66
N LEU A 343 -24.59 22.28 12.26
CA LEU A 343 -24.32 21.01 11.60
C LEU A 343 -25.43 20.68 10.59
N SER A 344 -25.08 20.08 9.45
CA SER A 344 -26.03 19.59 8.47
C SER A 344 -26.82 18.38 9.00
N LYS A 345 -28.01 18.11 8.43
CA LYS A 345 -28.84 16.97 8.83
C LYS A 345 -28.12 15.61 8.76
N ALA A 346 -27.13 15.46 7.86
CA ALA A 346 -26.34 14.25 7.72
C ALA A 346 -25.36 14.05 8.89
N GLU A 347 -24.78 15.14 9.41
CA GLU A 347 -23.86 15.08 10.57
C GLU A 347 -24.61 14.83 11.88
N GLN A 348 -25.90 15.21 11.94
CA GLN A 348 -26.77 14.93 13.10
C GLN A 348 -27.20 13.44 13.16
N ALA A 349 -27.43 12.78 12.02
CA ALA A 349 -27.77 11.36 11.94
C ALA A 349 -26.59 10.45 12.37
N ILE A 350 -25.36 10.81 12.00
CA ILE A 350 -24.13 10.09 12.40
C ILE A 350 -23.89 10.16 13.92
N ALA A 351 -24.33 11.24 14.55
CA ALA A 351 -24.20 11.44 16.00
C ALA A 351 -25.27 10.67 16.82
N ALA A 352 -26.35 10.21 16.20
CA ALA A 352 -27.49 9.58 16.87
C ALA A 352 -27.45 8.04 16.92
N GLY A 353 -26.59 7.36 16.14
CA GLY A 353 -26.33 5.91 16.27
C GLY A 353 -27.51 4.99 15.94
N GLU A 354 -28.21 5.19 14.82
CA GLU A 354 -29.30 4.31 14.41
C GLU A 354 -28.84 3.02 13.69
N PRO A 355 -29.53 1.87 13.89
CA PRO A 355 -29.07 0.55 13.46
C PRO A 355 -29.38 0.24 11.99
N GLU A 356 -28.53 -0.57 11.41
CA GLU A 356 -28.52 -1.05 10.05
C GLU A 356 -29.67 -2.05 9.77
N ALA A 357 -30.30 -1.94 8.61
CA ALA A 357 -31.45 -2.74 8.20
C ALA A 357 -31.06 -4.16 7.75
N ALA A 358 -31.98 -5.11 7.96
CA ALA A 358 -31.89 -6.55 7.75
C ALA A 358 -31.69 -6.98 6.27
N PRO A 359 -31.18 -8.21 6.02
CA PRO A 359 -30.82 -8.69 4.69
C PRO A 359 -32.03 -9.09 3.84
N ALA A 360 -31.96 -8.80 2.55
CA ALA A 360 -32.94 -9.16 1.55
C ALA A 360 -32.77 -10.59 1.01
N PRO A 361 -33.82 -11.25 0.47
CA PRO A 361 -33.86 -12.68 0.20
C PRO A 361 -33.07 -13.11 -1.04
N GLU A 362 -32.56 -14.36 -0.99
CA GLU A 362 -31.84 -15.03 -2.07
C GLU A 362 -32.66 -15.25 -3.33
N LEU A 363 -32.13 -14.82 -4.47
CA LEU A 363 -32.66 -15.14 -5.78
C LEU A 363 -31.88 -16.31 -6.40
N LYS A 364 -32.57 -17.38 -6.76
CA LYS A 364 -32.03 -18.57 -7.45
C LYS A 364 -31.54 -18.20 -8.85
N ILE A 365 -30.29 -18.53 -9.13
CA ILE A 365 -29.64 -18.35 -10.45
C ILE A 365 -29.96 -19.59 -11.31
N VAL A 366 -30.56 -19.37 -12.47
CA VAL A 366 -30.69 -20.35 -13.55
C VAL A 366 -29.48 -20.18 -14.48
N PRO A 367 -28.70 -21.23 -14.79
CA PRO A 367 -27.56 -21.09 -15.68
C PRO A 367 -28.03 -20.94 -17.14
N LYS A 368 -27.56 -19.87 -17.77
CA LYS A 368 -27.80 -19.62 -19.20
C LYS A 368 -26.68 -20.31 -20.00
N ALA A 369 -27.05 -21.21 -20.89
CA ALA A 369 -26.15 -21.96 -21.76
C ALA A 369 -25.31 -21.04 -22.65
N GLU A 370 -24.05 -21.42 -22.84
CA GLU A 370 -23.15 -20.79 -23.81
C GLU A 370 -23.60 -21.13 -25.24
N PRO A 371 -23.70 -20.15 -26.15
CA PRO A 371 -23.83 -20.44 -27.57
C PRO A 371 -22.48 -20.35 -28.28
N ASP A 372 -22.10 -21.41 -28.91
CA ASP A 372 -21.05 -21.53 -29.90
C ASP A 372 -21.31 -20.54 -31.06
N SER A 373 -20.42 -19.56 -31.28
CA SER A 373 -20.50 -18.68 -32.45
C SER A 373 -19.14 -18.36 -33.04
N LYS A 374 -18.95 -18.80 -34.26
CA LYS A 374 -17.74 -18.64 -35.09
C LYS A 374 -17.54 -17.23 -35.70
N HIS A 375 -18.28 -16.21 -35.29
CA HIS A 375 -18.14 -14.84 -35.82
C HIS A 375 -17.96 -13.81 -34.69
N PRO A 376 -17.02 -12.83 -34.88
CA PRO A 376 -16.80 -11.76 -33.90
C PRO A 376 -18.07 -10.93 -33.69
N ARG A 377 -18.47 -10.68 -32.44
CA ARG A 377 -19.70 -9.92 -32.12
C ARG A 377 -19.44 -8.83 -31.10
N ILE A 378 -20.02 -7.65 -31.36
CA ILE A 378 -20.14 -6.60 -30.33
C ILE A 378 -21.10 -7.10 -29.25
N ARG A 379 -20.65 -7.06 -27.98
CA ARG A 379 -21.35 -7.65 -26.83
C ARG A 379 -22.26 -6.67 -26.08
N LEU A 380 -22.07 -5.37 -26.29
CA LEU A 380 -22.85 -4.29 -25.70
C LEU A 380 -23.13 -3.27 -26.78
N LYS A 381 -24.37 -2.83 -26.89
CA LYS A 381 -24.77 -1.80 -27.82
C LYS A 381 -25.08 -0.50 -27.09
N ARG A 382 -24.97 0.62 -27.79
CA ARG A 382 -25.25 1.94 -27.21
C ARG A 382 -26.71 2.14 -26.80
N GLU A 383 -27.63 1.50 -27.52
CA GLU A 383 -29.06 1.50 -27.25
C GLU A 383 -29.47 0.57 -26.10
N ASP A 384 -28.59 -0.32 -25.64
CA ASP A 384 -28.90 -1.21 -24.50
C ASP A 384 -29.13 -0.41 -23.22
N ALA A 385 -29.86 -0.99 -22.27
CA ALA A 385 -30.13 -0.36 -20.98
C ALA A 385 -28.83 -0.15 -20.18
N VAL A 386 -28.74 0.92 -19.43
CA VAL A 386 -27.55 1.25 -18.62
C VAL A 386 -27.15 0.13 -17.63
N VAL A 387 -28.09 -0.68 -17.20
CA VAL A 387 -27.87 -1.84 -16.34
C VAL A 387 -27.05 -2.95 -16.99
N ASP A 388 -27.01 -2.99 -18.34
CA ASP A 388 -26.26 -3.99 -19.10
C ASP A 388 -24.77 -3.59 -19.25
N ALA A 389 -24.41 -2.35 -18.91
CA ALA A 389 -23.04 -1.89 -18.92
C ALA A 389 -22.20 -2.59 -17.83
N PRO A 390 -20.91 -2.91 -18.12
CA PRO A 390 -20.02 -3.53 -17.15
C PRO A 390 -19.97 -2.76 -15.83
N SER A 391 -19.94 -3.48 -14.71
CA SER A 391 -19.90 -2.93 -13.33
C SER A 391 -21.16 -2.17 -12.87
N ILE A 392 -22.18 -2.04 -13.71
CA ILE A 392 -23.43 -1.39 -13.35
C ILE A 392 -24.49 -2.45 -13.03
N GLY A 393 -24.73 -2.65 -11.74
CA GLY A 393 -25.82 -3.52 -11.26
C GLY A 393 -27.13 -2.76 -11.10
N PRO A 394 -28.28 -3.47 -10.85
CA PRO A 394 -29.62 -2.87 -10.78
C PRO A 394 -29.75 -1.68 -9.82
N LYS A 395 -29.07 -1.74 -8.64
CA LYS A 395 -29.10 -0.64 -7.66
C LYS A 395 -28.34 0.60 -8.16
N THR A 396 -27.28 0.40 -8.94
CA THR A 396 -26.48 1.49 -9.54
C THR A 396 -27.23 2.06 -10.74
N ALA A 397 -27.80 1.22 -11.59
CA ALA A 397 -28.63 1.64 -12.71
C ALA A 397 -29.81 2.52 -12.26
N ALA A 398 -30.54 2.12 -11.23
CA ALA A 398 -31.64 2.91 -10.68
C ALA A 398 -31.20 4.33 -10.22
N ARG A 399 -29.94 4.49 -9.75
CA ARG A 399 -29.39 5.81 -9.41
C ARG A 399 -29.09 6.65 -10.65
N PHE A 400 -28.62 6.03 -11.72
CA PHE A 400 -28.40 6.69 -13.00
C PHE A 400 -29.71 7.10 -13.65
N GLU A 401 -30.74 6.26 -13.57
CA GLU A 401 -32.08 6.56 -14.08
C GLU A 401 -32.72 7.79 -13.41
N VAL A 402 -32.49 7.98 -12.09
CA VAL A 402 -32.94 9.17 -11.35
C VAL A 402 -32.38 10.46 -11.92
N ILE A 403 -31.15 10.42 -12.48
CA ILE A 403 -30.50 11.58 -13.11
C ILE A 403 -30.64 11.61 -14.64
N GLY A 404 -31.59 10.79 -15.17
CA GLY A 404 -32.00 10.80 -16.58
C GLY A 404 -31.16 9.89 -17.50
N VAL A 405 -30.24 9.09 -16.98
CA VAL A 405 -29.39 8.16 -17.75
C VAL A 405 -30.05 6.80 -17.81
N LYS A 406 -30.53 6.41 -18.97
CA LYS A 406 -31.32 5.16 -19.19
C LYS A 406 -30.58 4.15 -20.06
N THR A 407 -29.83 4.65 -21.06
CA THR A 407 -29.13 3.82 -22.04
C THR A 407 -27.62 3.86 -21.81
N VAL A 408 -26.90 2.93 -22.42
CA VAL A 408 -25.44 2.94 -22.46
C VAL A 408 -24.93 4.21 -23.15
N ASP A 409 -25.62 4.69 -24.18
CA ASP A 409 -25.24 5.92 -24.86
C ASP A 409 -25.37 7.16 -23.98
N ASP A 410 -26.47 7.30 -23.22
CA ASP A 410 -26.61 8.35 -22.22
C ASP A 410 -25.47 8.30 -21.21
N PHE A 411 -25.11 7.08 -20.78
CA PHE A 411 -24.05 6.87 -19.80
C PHE A 411 -22.66 7.25 -20.35
N LEU A 412 -22.36 6.97 -21.61
CA LEU A 412 -21.08 7.31 -22.22
C LEU A 412 -20.90 8.82 -22.44
N HIS A 413 -21.97 9.57 -22.59
CA HIS A 413 -21.96 11.03 -22.76
C HIS A 413 -22.09 11.82 -21.46
N LEU A 414 -22.32 11.15 -20.35
CA LEU A 414 -22.50 11.74 -19.04
C LEU A 414 -21.19 12.34 -18.50
N SER A 415 -21.24 13.55 -17.93
CA SER A 415 -20.11 14.10 -17.16
C SER A 415 -19.92 13.34 -15.85
N PRO A 416 -18.78 12.64 -15.65
CA PRO A 416 -18.54 11.88 -14.43
C PRO A 416 -18.54 12.72 -13.16
N GLU A 417 -18.05 13.96 -13.24
CA GLU A 417 -17.94 14.91 -12.14
C GLU A 417 -19.34 15.38 -11.68
N GLU A 418 -20.22 15.67 -12.65
CA GLU A 418 -21.60 16.10 -12.36
C GLU A 418 -22.45 14.94 -11.86
N ALA A 419 -22.32 13.78 -12.49
CA ALA A 419 -23.03 12.57 -12.07
C ALA A 419 -22.67 12.15 -10.65
N ALA A 420 -21.40 12.16 -10.29
CA ALA A 420 -20.96 11.83 -8.93
C ALA A 420 -21.57 12.77 -7.87
N LYS A 421 -21.73 14.07 -8.21
CA LYS A 421 -22.37 15.05 -7.32
C LYS A 421 -23.88 14.79 -7.18
N GLN A 422 -24.56 14.38 -8.27
CA GLN A 422 -26.00 14.15 -8.28
C GLN A 422 -26.39 12.83 -7.63
N ILE A 423 -25.62 11.76 -7.87
CA ILE A 423 -25.87 10.41 -7.32
C ILE A 423 -25.68 10.38 -5.79
N LYS A 424 -24.82 11.23 -5.22
CA LYS A 424 -24.56 11.37 -3.76
C LYS A 424 -24.29 10.04 -3.04
N ALA A 425 -23.69 9.08 -3.71
CA ALA A 425 -23.32 7.80 -3.12
C ALA A 425 -21.82 7.81 -2.79
N SER A 426 -21.44 7.62 -1.54
CA SER A 426 -20.06 7.71 -1.07
C SER A 426 -19.07 6.76 -1.78
N HIS A 427 -19.57 5.67 -2.35
CA HIS A 427 -18.79 4.68 -3.08
C HIS A 427 -18.79 4.89 -4.61
N ILE A 428 -19.49 5.92 -5.13
CA ILE A 428 -19.52 6.28 -6.56
C ILE A 428 -18.95 7.68 -6.70
N ASN A 429 -17.75 7.78 -7.22
CA ASN A 429 -17.07 9.04 -7.50
C ASN A 429 -16.81 9.20 -9.00
N ALA A 430 -16.36 10.36 -9.44
CA ALA A 430 -16.12 10.66 -10.84
C ALA A 430 -15.15 9.65 -11.50
N GLN A 431 -14.12 9.19 -10.79
CA GLN A 431 -13.16 8.24 -11.33
C GLN A 431 -13.80 6.86 -11.58
N ILE A 432 -14.59 6.38 -10.65
CA ILE A 432 -15.31 5.10 -10.80
C ILE A 432 -16.26 5.17 -12.00
N ILE A 433 -16.93 6.30 -12.20
CA ILE A 433 -17.82 6.49 -13.37
C ILE A 433 -17.01 6.47 -14.66
N LYS A 434 -15.84 7.14 -14.70
CA LYS A 434 -14.91 7.09 -15.85
C LYS A 434 -14.46 5.67 -16.16
N ASP A 435 -14.11 4.89 -15.16
CA ASP A 435 -13.69 3.51 -15.34
C ASP A 435 -14.83 2.65 -15.90
N TRP A 436 -16.04 2.85 -15.42
CA TRP A 436 -17.22 2.15 -15.96
C TRP A 436 -17.57 2.59 -17.39
N GLN A 437 -17.39 3.89 -17.72
CA GLN A 437 -17.52 4.38 -19.09
C GLN A 437 -16.46 3.75 -20.02
N ALA A 438 -15.22 3.65 -19.59
CA ALA A 438 -14.16 2.99 -20.35
C ALA A 438 -14.46 1.50 -20.59
N GLN A 439 -14.97 0.80 -19.57
CA GLN A 439 -15.41 -0.59 -19.70
C GLN A 439 -16.56 -0.73 -20.69
N ALA A 440 -17.57 0.13 -20.59
CA ALA A 440 -18.70 0.13 -21.51
C ALA A 440 -18.26 0.44 -22.94
N LEU A 441 -17.37 1.42 -23.12
CA LEU A 441 -16.85 1.81 -24.43
C LEU A 441 -16.06 0.66 -25.10
N LEU A 442 -15.19 -0.04 -24.33
CA LEU A 442 -14.48 -1.22 -24.84
C LEU A 442 -15.44 -2.32 -25.28
N ALA A 443 -16.47 -2.60 -24.50
CA ALA A 443 -17.47 -3.62 -24.83
C ALA A 443 -18.36 -3.23 -26.04
N CYS A 444 -18.54 -1.92 -26.29
CA CYS A 444 -19.26 -1.39 -27.44
C CYS A 444 -18.42 -1.31 -28.73
N THR A 445 -17.10 -1.25 -28.61
CA THR A 445 -16.23 -0.94 -29.76
C THR A 445 -15.38 -2.11 -30.21
N VAL A 446 -15.00 -3.01 -29.31
CA VAL A 446 -14.12 -4.13 -29.64
C VAL A 446 -14.90 -5.44 -29.63
N PRO A 447 -14.94 -6.17 -30.78
CA PRO A 447 -15.64 -7.46 -30.85
C PRO A 447 -15.15 -8.45 -29.80
N ASP A 448 -16.05 -9.26 -29.28
CA ASP A 448 -15.83 -10.32 -28.30
C ASP A 448 -15.29 -9.89 -26.93
N ILE A 449 -15.18 -8.58 -26.68
CA ILE A 449 -14.96 -8.06 -25.34
C ILE A 449 -16.27 -8.11 -24.54
N ASN A 450 -16.35 -9.04 -23.58
CA ASN A 450 -17.47 -9.13 -22.64
C ASN A 450 -17.21 -8.27 -21.39
N ALA A 451 -18.20 -8.19 -20.49
CA ALA A 451 -18.09 -7.40 -19.26
C ALA A 451 -16.87 -7.75 -18.41
N VAL A 452 -16.55 -9.05 -18.25
CA VAL A 452 -15.38 -9.50 -17.49
C VAL A 452 -14.08 -9.08 -18.17
N ALA A 453 -13.98 -9.25 -19.49
CA ALA A 453 -12.80 -8.83 -20.24
C ALA A 453 -12.58 -7.30 -20.15
N ALA A 454 -13.66 -6.51 -20.32
CA ALA A 454 -13.60 -5.06 -20.20
C ALA A 454 -13.17 -4.61 -18.80
N GLN A 455 -13.70 -5.23 -17.75
CA GLN A 455 -13.32 -4.97 -16.36
C GLN A 455 -11.85 -5.31 -16.10
N LEU A 456 -11.37 -6.46 -16.59
CA LEU A 456 -9.97 -6.87 -16.43
C LEU A 456 -9.01 -5.96 -17.22
N LEU A 457 -9.36 -5.57 -18.46
CA LEU A 457 -8.57 -4.69 -19.29
C LEU A 457 -8.44 -3.29 -18.66
N VAL A 458 -9.57 -2.68 -18.26
CA VAL A 458 -9.56 -1.37 -17.61
C VAL A 458 -8.85 -1.46 -16.26
N GLY A 459 -9.07 -2.52 -15.50
CA GLY A 459 -8.35 -2.78 -14.26
C GLY A 459 -6.83 -2.96 -14.46
N ALA A 460 -6.42 -3.52 -15.59
CA ALA A 460 -5.02 -3.63 -15.99
C ALA A 460 -4.45 -2.34 -16.64
N GLY A 461 -5.23 -1.25 -16.69
CA GLY A 461 -4.81 0.06 -17.20
C GLY A 461 -4.95 0.22 -18.72
N CYS A 462 -5.66 -0.66 -19.41
CA CYS A 462 -5.99 -0.56 -20.83
C CYS A 462 -7.44 -0.11 -20.98
N SER A 463 -7.67 1.19 -21.22
CA SER A 463 -8.97 1.84 -21.09
C SER A 463 -9.63 2.16 -22.44
N THR A 464 -8.90 2.08 -23.53
CA THR A 464 -9.39 2.43 -24.87
C THR A 464 -9.09 1.33 -25.87
N ALA A 465 -9.91 1.25 -26.94
CA ALA A 465 -9.68 0.33 -28.06
C ALA A 465 -8.34 0.62 -28.76
N GLU A 466 -7.90 1.88 -28.78
CA GLU A 466 -6.62 2.27 -29.37
C GLU A 466 -5.42 1.80 -28.53
N GLU A 467 -5.47 1.97 -27.20
CA GLU A 467 -4.46 1.42 -26.30
C GLU A 467 -4.38 -0.10 -26.44
N LEU A 468 -5.53 -0.79 -26.52
CA LEU A 468 -5.60 -2.23 -26.68
C LEU A 468 -5.01 -2.67 -28.03
N ALA A 469 -5.33 -1.99 -29.12
CA ALA A 469 -4.79 -2.30 -30.44
C ALA A 469 -3.27 -2.13 -30.53
N ASN A 470 -2.70 -1.17 -29.79
CA ASN A 470 -1.27 -0.87 -29.80
C ASN A 470 -0.49 -1.57 -28.69
N ALA A 471 -1.16 -2.38 -27.85
CA ALA A 471 -0.53 -3.02 -26.71
C ALA A 471 0.43 -4.14 -27.13
N ASP A 472 1.57 -4.24 -26.44
CA ASP A 472 2.38 -5.45 -26.46
C ASP A 472 1.67 -6.57 -25.69
N VAL A 473 1.50 -7.71 -26.37
CA VAL A 473 0.69 -8.83 -25.83
C VAL A 473 1.28 -9.38 -24.55
N SER A 474 2.60 -9.52 -24.44
CA SER A 474 3.26 -10.10 -23.28
C SER A 474 3.14 -9.18 -22.07
N SER A 475 3.40 -7.90 -22.28
CA SER A 475 3.27 -6.87 -21.23
C SER A 475 1.83 -6.74 -20.74
N LEU A 476 0.86 -6.70 -21.67
CA LEU A 476 -0.55 -6.60 -21.31
C LEU A 476 -1.04 -7.87 -20.59
N ALA A 477 -0.63 -9.05 -21.03
CA ALA A 477 -0.97 -10.31 -20.38
C ALA A 477 -0.45 -10.35 -18.92
N GLY A 478 0.78 -9.90 -18.70
CA GLY A 478 1.34 -9.75 -17.36
C GLY A 478 0.50 -8.83 -16.47
N LEU A 479 0.12 -7.65 -16.97
CA LEU A 479 -0.71 -6.69 -16.25
C LEU A 479 -2.13 -7.23 -15.95
N VAL A 480 -2.75 -7.88 -16.94
CA VAL A 480 -4.07 -8.51 -16.77
C VAL A 480 -3.99 -9.62 -15.73
N GLN A 481 -2.94 -10.45 -15.75
CA GLN A 481 -2.74 -11.52 -14.78
C GLN A 481 -2.50 -10.95 -13.38
N GLN A 482 -1.69 -9.91 -13.28
CA GLN A 482 -1.45 -9.21 -12.00
C GLN A 482 -2.75 -8.65 -11.44
N PHE A 483 -3.56 -7.96 -12.25
CA PHE A 483 -4.86 -7.46 -11.82
C PHE A 483 -5.83 -8.57 -11.46
N ALA A 484 -5.87 -9.66 -12.25
CA ALA A 484 -6.73 -10.82 -12.02
C ALA A 484 -6.47 -11.48 -10.64
N ASN A 485 -5.24 -11.41 -10.13
CA ASN A 485 -4.87 -11.91 -8.81
C ASN A 485 -5.20 -10.94 -7.66
N THR A 486 -5.64 -9.73 -7.95
CA THR A 486 -6.11 -8.79 -6.93
C THR A 486 -7.49 -9.21 -6.42
N LYS A 487 -7.90 -8.68 -5.27
CA LYS A 487 -9.23 -8.93 -4.70
C LYS A 487 -10.36 -8.56 -5.67
N ASP A 488 -10.23 -7.44 -6.40
CA ASP A 488 -11.22 -7.02 -7.38
C ASP A 488 -11.20 -7.93 -8.61
N GLY A 489 -10.01 -8.33 -9.09
CA GLY A 489 -9.85 -9.30 -10.16
C GLY A 489 -10.45 -10.66 -9.82
N VAL A 490 -10.17 -11.18 -8.63
CA VAL A 490 -10.77 -12.43 -8.11
C VAL A 490 -12.29 -12.29 -8.01
N SER A 491 -12.79 -11.15 -7.54
CA SER A 491 -14.24 -10.88 -7.48
C SER A 491 -14.89 -10.81 -8.86
N ILE A 492 -14.20 -10.22 -9.85
CA ILE A 492 -14.66 -10.16 -11.25
C ILE A 492 -14.69 -11.54 -11.87
N LEU A 493 -13.66 -12.35 -11.62
CA LEU A 493 -13.52 -13.71 -12.16
C LEU A 493 -14.48 -14.73 -11.55
N ARG A 494 -15.00 -14.50 -10.34
CA ARG A 494 -15.94 -15.39 -9.64
C ARG A 494 -15.55 -16.87 -9.67
N ASN A 495 -14.30 -17.18 -9.32
CA ASN A 495 -13.70 -18.51 -9.38
C ASN A 495 -13.33 -19.03 -10.79
N SER A 496 -13.44 -18.23 -11.84
CA SER A 496 -12.87 -18.56 -13.15
C SER A 496 -11.35 -18.34 -13.15
N ALA A 497 -10.62 -19.11 -13.94
CA ALA A 497 -9.19 -18.92 -14.11
C ALA A 497 -8.91 -17.55 -14.78
N PRO A 498 -7.80 -16.86 -14.41
CA PRO A 498 -7.33 -15.68 -15.11
C PRO A 498 -7.13 -15.97 -16.61
N PRO A 499 -7.35 -14.96 -17.48
CA PRO A 499 -7.11 -15.14 -18.90
C PRO A 499 -5.62 -15.36 -19.18
N ASP A 500 -5.32 -16.33 -20.02
CA ASP A 500 -3.96 -16.62 -20.48
C ASP A 500 -3.48 -15.61 -21.54
N ALA A 501 -2.20 -15.68 -21.92
CA ALA A 501 -1.62 -14.82 -22.94
C ALA A 501 -2.30 -14.99 -24.31
N GLY A 502 -2.80 -16.18 -24.64
CA GLY A 502 -3.53 -16.45 -25.89
C GLY A 502 -4.87 -15.70 -25.93
N LYS A 503 -5.57 -15.64 -24.79
CA LYS A 503 -6.81 -14.87 -24.67
C LYS A 503 -6.57 -13.36 -24.81
N VAL A 504 -5.51 -12.86 -24.17
CA VAL A 504 -5.12 -11.44 -24.30
C VAL A 504 -4.69 -11.12 -25.72
N ALA A 505 -3.95 -12.00 -26.40
CA ALA A 505 -3.59 -11.84 -27.80
C ALA A 505 -4.84 -11.75 -28.72
N ALA A 506 -5.86 -12.55 -28.45
CA ALA A 506 -7.13 -12.48 -29.17
C ALA A 506 -7.84 -11.12 -29.00
N TRP A 507 -7.83 -10.55 -27.79
CA TRP A 507 -8.40 -9.20 -27.55
C TRP A 507 -7.64 -8.10 -28.28
N VAL A 508 -6.30 -8.16 -28.29
CA VAL A 508 -5.44 -7.22 -29.04
C VAL A 508 -5.71 -7.32 -30.54
N ALA A 509 -5.81 -8.54 -31.08
CA ALA A 509 -6.13 -8.77 -32.48
C ALA A 509 -7.52 -8.25 -32.85
N ALA A 510 -8.54 -8.48 -32.01
CA ALA A 510 -9.89 -7.96 -32.21
C ALA A 510 -9.91 -6.42 -32.24
N ALA A 511 -9.15 -5.76 -31.36
CA ALA A 511 -9.04 -4.30 -31.35
C ALA A 511 -8.33 -3.75 -32.59
N LYS A 512 -7.26 -4.42 -33.08
CA LYS A 512 -6.59 -4.06 -34.32
C LYS A 512 -7.53 -4.15 -35.53
N ASN A 513 -8.31 -5.21 -35.62
CA ASN A 513 -9.28 -5.39 -36.69
C ASN A 513 -10.43 -4.37 -36.63
N ALA A 514 -10.91 -4.01 -35.43
CA ALA A 514 -11.92 -2.99 -35.26
C ALA A 514 -11.45 -1.56 -35.63
N LYS A 515 -10.13 -1.30 -35.56
CA LYS A 515 -9.53 -0.01 -35.99
C LYS A 515 -9.34 0.07 -37.50
N ALA A 516 -9.25 -1.06 -38.18
CA ALA A 516 -9.05 -1.14 -39.64
C ALA A 516 -10.35 -1.19 -40.41
N ALA A 517 -11.49 -1.42 -39.77
CA ALA A 517 -12.83 -1.42 -40.37
C ALA A 517 -13.55 -0.07 -40.15
#